data_aa2710d61ea2127db386bc031c0b787e
#
_entry.id   aa2710d61ea2127db386bc031c0b787e
#
_cell.length_a   1.000
_cell.length_b   1.000
_cell.length_c   1.000
_cell.angle_alpha   90.00
_cell.angle_beta   90.00
_cell.angle_gamma   90.00
#
_symmetry.space_group_name_H-M   'P 1'
#
loop_
_entity.id
_entity.type
_entity.pdbx_description
1 polymer ?
#
loop_
_entity_poly.entity_id
_entity_poly.type
_entity_poly.pdbx_seq_one_letter_code
_entity_poly.pdbx_strand_id
1 'polypeptide(L)'
;MTDFFEDKSEQVIEYRFKDPQRAYDICCEILEHGAETNDWYEISYAHLYMGDTLFSMGRLAESIEHMLIGEKVQKEYGYDDLLMKNYNITAIIYMTQGDDFLALDYFYYAMELAEQYGNYVLQGLIYNNIGVLLHNRGDASSAVWYFEQGIKVSRKKGIEDKDIVFDERQFYINMSGKYIEEKKYLKAKEYMDIATTQYDGKQTSVSEVSIMSAYAVIYSGLGNEPALYDICVKALHLPREAYGEVESFEDYLDIFVALMKIKHIGEAEQLLHILSEVCERNDIIKHKVRLCEAYIELYETTGNYLKLNKTYHEYYTWKKKLEQEKKQAVITAIDNRCRLEDEKTRNAKLTADNRELSRESEVDELTGIYNRYGIRRRFRELYKIAEVDDQKLCMAIFDIDFFKEYNDQYGHCLLYTSPSPRDRSLS
;
A
#
# COMPACT_ATOMS: atom_id res chain seq x y z
N MET A 1 4.59 -19.26 15.60
CA MET A 1 3.31 -19.16 14.89
C MET A 1 2.53 -20.42 15.20
N THR A 2 1.21 -20.30 15.33
CA THR A 2 0.33 -21.45 15.58
C THR A 2 0.03 -22.16 14.25
N ASP A 3 -0.21 -23.49 14.27
CA ASP A 3 -0.62 -24.23 13.05
C ASP A 3 -1.89 -23.60 12.43
N PHE A 4 -2.77 -23.03 13.27
CA PHE A 4 -3.96 -22.30 12.84
C PHE A 4 -3.60 -21.07 12.00
N PHE A 5 -2.69 -20.24 12.47
CA PHE A 5 -2.29 -19.01 11.76
C PHE A 5 -1.58 -19.32 10.43
N GLU A 6 -0.72 -20.31 10.41
CA GLU A 6 -0.02 -20.72 9.17
C GLU A 6 -1.02 -21.15 8.09
N ASP A 7 -1.99 -22.03 8.43
CA ASP A 7 -3.03 -22.48 7.49
C ASP A 7 -3.92 -21.32 7.01
N LYS A 8 -4.36 -20.44 7.92
CA LYS A 8 -5.24 -19.31 7.59
C LYS A 8 -4.54 -18.23 6.77
N SER A 9 -3.29 -17.92 7.09
CA SER A 9 -2.50 -16.92 6.34
C SER A 9 -2.23 -17.36 4.91
N GLU A 10 -1.96 -18.64 4.66
CA GLU A 10 -1.84 -19.18 3.29
C GLU A 10 -3.15 -19.05 2.52
N GLN A 11 -4.29 -19.30 3.15
CA GLN A 11 -5.60 -19.11 2.53
C GLN A 11 -5.89 -17.63 2.22
N VAL A 12 -5.53 -16.69 3.09
CA VAL A 12 -5.66 -15.24 2.82
C VAL A 12 -4.90 -14.88 1.54
N ILE A 13 -3.63 -15.29 1.43
CA ILE A 13 -2.81 -15.01 0.25
C ILE A 13 -3.39 -15.65 -1.02
N GLU A 14 -3.96 -16.84 -0.91
CA GLU A 14 -4.59 -17.51 -2.05
C GLU A 14 -5.84 -16.77 -2.56
N TYR A 15 -6.71 -16.31 -1.63
CA TYR A 15 -8.03 -15.77 -1.99
C TYR A 15 -8.04 -14.26 -2.18
N ARG A 16 -7.08 -13.49 -1.67
CA ARG A 16 -7.12 -12.02 -1.63
C ARG A 16 -7.39 -11.33 -2.99
N PHE A 17 -6.97 -11.95 -4.09
CA PHE A 17 -7.23 -11.47 -5.45
C PHE A 17 -8.33 -12.25 -6.17
N LYS A 18 -8.57 -13.52 -5.81
CA LYS A 18 -9.56 -14.37 -6.45
C LYS A 18 -10.97 -14.21 -5.88
N ASP A 19 -11.05 -14.06 -4.55
CA ASP A 19 -12.29 -13.91 -3.77
C ASP A 19 -11.99 -13.03 -2.55
N PRO A 20 -11.91 -11.69 -2.73
CA PRO A 20 -11.56 -10.77 -1.66
C PRO A 20 -12.50 -10.84 -0.45
N GLN A 21 -13.80 -11.14 -0.66
CA GLN A 21 -14.74 -11.28 0.44
C GLN A 21 -14.40 -12.49 1.31
N ARG A 22 -14.08 -13.62 0.71
CA ARG A 22 -13.64 -14.82 1.43
C ARG A 22 -12.33 -14.57 2.18
N ALA A 23 -11.37 -13.88 1.57
CA ALA A 23 -10.13 -13.52 2.24
C ALA A 23 -10.39 -12.60 3.44
N TYR A 24 -11.31 -11.63 3.32
CA TYR A 24 -11.74 -10.78 4.41
C TYR A 24 -12.34 -11.59 5.57
N ASP A 25 -13.23 -12.55 5.27
CA ASP A 25 -13.85 -13.39 6.28
C ASP A 25 -12.80 -14.24 7.03
N ILE A 26 -11.80 -14.77 6.32
CA ILE A 26 -10.66 -15.48 6.95
C ILE A 26 -9.83 -14.53 7.83
N CYS A 27 -9.62 -13.28 7.43
CA CYS A 27 -8.97 -12.28 8.27
C CYS A 27 -9.76 -12.00 9.56
N CYS A 28 -11.11 -12.03 9.51
CA CYS A 28 -11.92 -11.92 10.72
C CYS A 28 -11.67 -13.08 11.68
N GLU A 29 -11.55 -14.32 11.17
CA GLU A 29 -11.21 -15.49 12.01
C GLU A 29 -9.82 -15.35 12.65
N ILE A 30 -8.82 -14.85 11.91
CA ILE A 30 -7.47 -14.57 12.44
C ILE A 30 -7.53 -13.49 13.53
N LEU A 31 -8.32 -12.43 13.31
CA LEU A 31 -8.47 -11.34 14.27
C LEU A 31 -9.11 -11.83 15.59
N GLU A 32 -10.16 -12.66 15.51
CA GLU A 32 -10.81 -13.26 16.66
C GLU A 32 -9.83 -14.14 17.45
N HIS A 33 -9.11 -15.04 16.76
CA HIS A 33 -8.12 -15.91 17.38
C HIS A 33 -6.99 -15.12 18.05
N GLY A 34 -6.44 -14.12 17.35
CA GLY A 34 -5.41 -13.24 17.91
C GLY A 34 -5.88 -12.46 19.13
N ALA A 35 -7.15 -12.03 19.16
CA ALA A 35 -7.75 -11.37 20.32
C ALA A 35 -7.92 -12.33 21.52
N GLU A 36 -8.33 -13.57 21.28
CA GLU A 36 -8.48 -14.60 22.32
C GLU A 36 -7.11 -15.04 22.92
N THR A 37 -6.10 -15.14 22.06
CA THR A 37 -4.73 -15.57 22.45
C THR A 37 -3.84 -14.42 22.89
N ASN A 38 -4.27 -13.16 22.72
CA ASN A 38 -3.47 -11.94 22.86
C ASN A 38 -2.23 -11.94 21.95
N ASP A 39 -2.34 -12.50 20.74
CA ASP A 39 -1.28 -12.49 19.75
C ASP A 39 -1.39 -11.23 18.87
N TRP A 40 -0.55 -10.24 19.18
CA TRP A 40 -0.54 -8.95 18.47
C TRP A 40 -0.01 -9.06 17.04
N TYR A 41 0.76 -10.09 16.71
CA TYR A 41 1.18 -10.33 15.31
C TYR A 41 0.00 -10.76 14.45
N GLU A 42 -0.82 -11.72 14.93
CA GLU A 42 -2.04 -12.16 14.26
C GLU A 42 -3.03 -11.00 14.09
N ILE A 43 -3.24 -10.19 15.15
CA ILE A 43 -4.10 -9.00 15.10
C ILE A 43 -3.62 -8.03 14.03
N SER A 44 -2.32 -7.73 13.98
CA SER A 44 -1.78 -6.78 13.03
C SER A 44 -1.77 -7.31 11.59
N TYR A 45 -1.55 -8.62 11.41
CA TYR A 45 -1.67 -9.30 10.13
C TYR A 45 -3.11 -9.24 9.59
N ALA A 46 -4.08 -9.55 10.45
CA ALA A 46 -5.48 -9.47 10.09
C ALA A 46 -5.88 -8.07 9.62
N HIS A 47 -5.51 -7.02 10.35
CA HIS A 47 -5.80 -5.64 9.95
C HIS A 47 -5.14 -5.25 8.62
N LEU A 48 -3.89 -5.66 8.36
CA LEU A 48 -3.21 -5.43 7.09
C LEU A 48 -4.01 -6.02 5.91
N TYR A 49 -4.38 -7.31 6.01
CA TYR A 49 -5.05 -7.98 4.89
C TYR A 49 -6.55 -7.72 4.82
N MET A 50 -7.22 -7.32 5.91
CA MET A 50 -8.57 -6.72 5.85
C MET A 50 -8.55 -5.42 5.05
N GLY A 51 -7.56 -4.57 5.29
CA GLY A 51 -7.38 -3.34 4.53
C GLY A 51 -7.12 -3.61 3.04
N ASP A 52 -6.25 -4.56 2.70
CA ASP A 52 -5.93 -4.95 1.31
C ASP A 52 -7.16 -5.51 0.57
N THR A 53 -7.92 -6.40 1.21
CA THR A 53 -9.14 -6.97 0.61
C THR A 53 -10.25 -5.95 0.46
N LEU A 54 -10.43 -5.05 1.43
CA LEU A 54 -11.38 -3.94 1.34
C LEU A 54 -11.03 -2.97 0.22
N PHE A 55 -9.73 -2.72 -0.01
CA PHE A 55 -9.26 -1.96 -1.16
C PHE A 55 -9.67 -2.64 -2.47
N SER A 56 -9.41 -3.94 -2.61
CA SER A 56 -9.81 -4.72 -3.79
C SER A 56 -11.32 -4.72 -4.03
N MET A 57 -12.13 -4.64 -2.97
CA MET A 57 -13.59 -4.48 -3.04
C MET A 57 -14.06 -3.04 -3.29
N GLY A 58 -13.15 -2.06 -3.40
CA GLY A 58 -13.48 -0.64 -3.59
C GLY A 58 -13.97 0.09 -2.34
N ARG A 59 -13.90 -0.52 -1.14
CA ARG A 59 -14.32 0.05 0.15
C ARG A 59 -13.18 0.87 0.77
N LEU A 60 -12.78 1.95 0.08
CA LEU A 60 -11.54 2.69 0.37
C LEU A 60 -11.48 3.29 1.79
N ALA A 61 -12.59 3.81 2.31
CA ALA A 61 -12.62 4.43 3.64
C ALA A 61 -12.35 3.40 4.74
N GLU A 62 -12.98 2.25 4.66
CA GLU A 62 -12.79 1.15 5.62
C GLU A 62 -11.41 0.52 5.48
N SER A 63 -10.92 0.40 4.24
CA SER A 63 -9.55 -0.05 3.96
C SER A 63 -8.52 0.80 4.71
N ILE A 64 -8.59 2.14 4.61
CA ILE A 64 -7.68 3.05 5.31
C ILE A 64 -7.79 2.89 6.83
N GLU A 65 -9.01 2.72 7.37
CA GLU A 65 -9.19 2.53 8.82
C GLU A 65 -8.42 1.30 9.31
N HIS A 66 -8.55 0.17 8.62
CA HIS A 66 -7.81 -1.05 8.96
C HIS A 66 -6.30 -0.88 8.79
N MET A 67 -5.83 -0.22 7.72
CA MET A 67 -4.41 0.07 7.54
C MET A 67 -3.82 0.88 8.69
N LEU A 68 -4.52 1.91 9.16
CA LEU A 68 -4.05 2.76 10.27
C LEU A 68 -4.04 2.02 11.62
N ILE A 69 -5.02 1.15 11.88
CA ILE A 69 -5.02 0.29 13.07
C ILE A 69 -3.82 -0.67 13.01
N GLY A 70 -3.62 -1.36 11.87
CA GLY A 70 -2.48 -2.24 11.66
C GLY A 70 -1.14 -1.53 11.83
N GLU A 71 -0.97 -0.36 11.22
CA GLU A 71 0.23 0.49 11.34
C GLU A 71 0.59 0.78 12.80
N LYS A 72 -0.42 1.15 13.60
CA LYS A 72 -0.21 1.46 15.02
C LYS A 72 0.33 0.25 15.78
N VAL A 73 -0.28 -0.92 15.62
CA VAL A 73 0.15 -2.16 16.28
C VAL A 73 1.53 -2.57 15.80
N GLN A 74 1.79 -2.51 14.49
CA GLN A 74 3.07 -2.87 13.89
C GLN A 74 4.22 -2.01 14.43
N LYS A 75 4.00 -0.70 14.59
CA LYS A 75 4.97 0.22 15.18
C LYS A 75 5.20 -0.03 16.67
N GLU A 76 4.12 -0.30 17.42
CA GLU A 76 4.19 -0.52 18.87
C GLU A 76 5.00 -1.79 19.21
N TYR A 77 4.81 -2.85 18.43
CA TYR A 77 5.44 -4.15 18.69
C TYR A 77 6.67 -4.45 17.79
N GLY A 78 7.00 -3.57 16.84
CA GLY A 78 8.18 -3.71 15.97
C GLY A 78 8.01 -4.79 14.89
N TYR A 79 6.80 -4.95 14.32
CA TYR A 79 6.54 -5.90 13.24
C TYR A 79 6.84 -5.25 11.88
N ASP A 80 8.12 -5.00 11.62
CA ASP A 80 8.59 -4.25 10.46
C ASP A 80 8.33 -4.97 9.14
N ASP A 81 8.24 -6.30 9.15
CA ASP A 81 7.86 -7.14 8.02
C ASP A 81 6.43 -6.88 7.53
N LEU A 82 5.49 -6.66 8.45
CA LEU A 82 4.11 -6.27 8.14
C LEU A 82 4.02 -4.77 7.84
N LEU A 83 4.78 -3.94 8.59
CA LEU A 83 4.73 -2.48 8.46
C LEU A 83 5.16 -2.00 7.08
N MET A 84 6.21 -2.59 6.49
CA MET A 84 6.65 -2.22 5.14
C MET A 84 5.60 -2.55 4.06
N LYS A 85 4.87 -3.66 4.23
CA LYS A 85 3.75 -4.04 3.35
C LYS A 85 2.55 -3.09 3.53
N ASN A 86 2.22 -2.79 4.78
CA ASN A 86 1.16 -1.85 5.14
C ASN A 86 1.41 -0.48 4.49
N TYR A 87 2.60 0.07 4.62
CA TYR A 87 2.96 1.33 3.98
C TYR A 87 2.82 1.30 2.46
N ASN A 88 3.27 0.22 1.80
CA ASN A 88 3.13 0.11 0.35
C ASN A 88 1.66 0.07 -0.09
N ILE A 89 0.80 -0.70 0.59
CA ILE A 89 -0.64 -0.77 0.27
C ILE A 89 -1.33 0.55 0.58
N THR A 90 -1.04 1.16 1.73
CA THR A 90 -1.57 2.48 2.11
C THR A 90 -1.21 3.55 1.06
N ALA A 91 0.01 3.52 0.54
CA ALA A 91 0.43 4.40 -0.55
C ALA A 91 -0.40 4.20 -1.82
N ILE A 92 -0.69 2.95 -2.20
CA ILE A 92 -1.54 2.64 -3.36
C ILE A 92 -2.96 3.17 -3.15
N ILE A 93 -3.51 3.04 -1.94
CA ILE A 93 -4.85 3.56 -1.61
C ILE A 93 -4.88 5.08 -1.78
N TYR A 94 -3.91 5.82 -1.21
CA TYR A 94 -3.85 7.28 -1.36
C TYR A 94 -3.62 7.72 -2.82
N MET A 95 -2.78 7.00 -3.57
CA MET A 95 -2.61 7.22 -5.01
C MET A 95 -3.94 7.06 -5.77
N THR A 96 -4.74 6.04 -5.43
CA THR A 96 -6.05 5.81 -6.04
C THR A 96 -7.05 6.91 -5.69
N GLN A 97 -6.93 7.51 -4.52
CA GLN A 97 -7.72 8.68 -4.10
C GLN A 97 -7.24 9.99 -4.71
N GLY A 98 -6.07 10.01 -5.35
CA GLY A 98 -5.45 11.19 -5.96
C GLY A 98 -4.64 12.05 -4.99
N ASP A 99 -4.36 11.58 -3.77
CA ASP A 99 -3.41 12.22 -2.85
C ASP A 99 -1.99 11.68 -3.06
N ASP A 100 -1.37 12.15 -4.15
CA ASP A 100 -0.06 11.68 -4.57
C ASP A 100 1.07 12.09 -3.62
N PHE A 101 0.92 13.18 -2.88
CA PHE A 101 1.92 13.59 -1.90
C PHE A 101 1.97 12.61 -0.73
N LEU A 102 0.80 12.26 -0.20
CA LEU A 102 0.72 11.29 0.88
C LEU A 102 1.10 9.88 0.40
N ALA A 103 0.72 9.52 -0.83
CA ALA A 103 1.16 8.28 -1.46
C ALA A 103 2.69 8.18 -1.55
N LEU A 104 3.37 9.25 -1.98
CA LEU A 104 4.84 9.28 -2.03
C LEU A 104 5.48 9.16 -0.64
N ASP A 105 4.95 9.85 0.37
CA ASP A 105 5.46 9.73 1.75
C ASP A 105 5.41 8.26 2.22
N TYR A 106 4.28 7.60 2.03
CA TYR A 106 4.12 6.18 2.42
C TYR A 106 4.99 5.24 1.58
N PHE A 107 5.17 5.49 0.27
CA PHE A 107 6.12 4.73 -0.54
C PHE A 107 7.57 4.89 -0.04
N TYR A 108 7.98 6.08 0.38
CA TYR A 108 9.31 6.29 0.93
C TYR A 108 9.49 5.60 2.29
N TYR A 109 8.50 5.60 3.18
CA TYR A 109 8.55 4.84 4.43
C TYR A 109 8.66 3.32 4.17
N ALA A 110 7.89 2.81 3.21
CA ALA A 110 7.99 1.40 2.81
C ALA A 110 9.37 1.08 2.22
N MET A 111 9.93 1.98 1.39
CA MET A 111 11.25 1.81 0.77
C MET A 111 12.36 1.78 1.83
N GLU A 112 12.34 2.69 2.80
CA GLU A 112 13.33 2.75 3.89
C GLU A 112 13.39 1.43 4.65
N LEU A 113 12.24 0.88 5.05
CA LEU A 113 12.19 -0.43 5.72
C LEU A 113 12.63 -1.57 4.78
N ALA A 114 12.17 -1.58 3.54
CA ALA A 114 12.54 -2.62 2.58
C ALA A 114 14.05 -2.61 2.26
N GLU A 115 14.69 -1.45 2.27
CA GLU A 115 16.16 -1.31 2.14
C GLU A 115 16.87 -1.83 3.38
N GLN A 116 16.42 -1.44 4.57
CA GLN A 116 16.98 -1.86 5.85
C GLN A 116 16.98 -3.38 6.01
N TYR A 117 15.90 -4.04 5.60
CA TYR A 117 15.73 -5.49 5.72
C TYR A 117 16.15 -6.28 4.47
N GLY A 118 16.61 -5.63 3.40
CA GLY A 118 17.03 -6.29 2.16
C GLY A 118 15.90 -7.00 1.41
N ASN A 119 14.66 -6.52 1.54
CA ASN A 119 13.50 -7.03 0.78
C ASN A 119 13.49 -6.40 -0.62
N TYR A 120 14.32 -6.96 -1.52
CA TYR A 120 14.49 -6.43 -2.88
C TYR A 120 13.24 -6.60 -3.76
N VAL A 121 12.40 -7.58 -3.46
CA VAL A 121 11.14 -7.79 -4.18
C VAL A 121 10.19 -6.64 -3.89
N LEU A 122 10.00 -6.28 -2.62
CA LEU A 122 9.17 -5.14 -2.24
C LEU A 122 9.74 -3.82 -2.74
N GLN A 123 11.07 -3.62 -2.69
CA GLN A 123 11.71 -2.45 -3.30
C GLN A 123 11.36 -2.34 -4.79
N GLY A 124 11.41 -3.46 -5.52
CA GLY A 124 11.01 -3.51 -6.94
C GLY A 124 9.57 -3.08 -7.14
N LEU A 125 8.63 -3.60 -6.34
CA LEU A 125 7.23 -3.22 -6.40
C LEU A 125 7.01 -1.73 -6.08
N ILE A 126 7.68 -1.19 -5.06
CA ILE A 126 7.58 0.23 -4.71
C ILE A 126 8.10 1.11 -5.88
N TYR A 127 9.23 0.74 -6.49
CA TYR A 127 9.70 1.42 -7.68
C TYR A 127 8.67 1.40 -8.82
N ASN A 128 8.02 0.25 -9.06
CA ASN A 128 6.93 0.14 -10.03
C ASN A 128 5.79 1.11 -9.71
N ASN A 129 5.33 1.12 -8.47
CA ASN A 129 4.19 1.93 -8.04
C ASN A 129 4.47 3.44 -8.14
N ILE A 130 5.69 3.88 -7.76
CA ILE A 130 6.13 5.27 -7.98
C ILE A 130 6.20 5.58 -9.49
N GLY A 131 6.69 4.64 -10.30
CA GLY A 131 6.68 4.78 -11.76
C GLY A 131 5.28 4.98 -12.33
N VAL A 132 4.29 4.19 -11.87
CA VAL A 132 2.87 4.33 -12.26
C VAL A 132 2.31 5.69 -11.82
N LEU A 133 2.61 6.14 -10.60
CA LEU A 133 2.18 7.45 -10.10
C LEU A 133 2.71 8.59 -11.00
N LEU A 134 4.00 8.56 -11.33
CA LEU A 134 4.64 9.57 -12.19
C LEU A 134 4.08 9.53 -13.62
N HIS A 135 3.85 8.33 -14.15
CA HIS A 135 3.21 8.14 -15.45
C HIS A 135 1.83 8.79 -15.51
N ASN A 136 0.98 8.54 -14.51
CA ASN A 136 -0.36 9.11 -14.40
C ASN A 136 -0.34 10.65 -14.26
N ARG A 137 0.77 11.22 -13.83
CA ARG A 137 1.02 12.67 -13.75
C ARG A 137 1.61 13.27 -15.03
N GLY A 138 1.87 12.45 -16.05
CA GLY A 138 2.44 12.86 -17.33
C GLY A 138 3.98 12.96 -17.34
N ASP A 139 4.67 12.60 -16.26
CA ASP A 139 6.12 12.49 -16.22
C ASP A 139 6.58 11.08 -16.68
N ALA A 140 6.36 10.80 -17.94
CA ALA A 140 6.69 9.52 -18.54
C ALA A 140 8.21 9.22 -18.54
N SER A 141 9.05 10.24 -18.53
CA SER A 141 10.50 10.05 -18.54
C SER A 141 11.02 9.53 -17.20
N SER A 142 10.58 10.15 -16.11
CA SER A 142 10.88 9.68 -14.76
C SER A 142 10.27 8.30 -14.49
N ALA A 143 9.04 8.06 -14.95
CA ALA A 143 8.37 6.77 -14.79
C ALA A 143 9.21 5.60 -15.33
N VAL A 144 9.78 5.74 -16.56
CA VAL A 144 10.62 4.68 -17.14
C VAL A 144 11.86 4.42 -16.29
N TRP A 145 12.51 5.45 -15.79
CA TRP A 145 13.65 5.28 -14.90
C TRP A 145 13.28 4.45 -13.66
N TYR A 146 12.13 4.74 -13.04
CA TYR A 146 11.63 3.98 -11.90
C TYR A 146 11.34 2.52 -12.26
N PHE A 147 10.71 2.23 -13.40
CA PHE A 147 10.48 0.86 -13.85
C PHE A 147 11.80 0.10 -14.07
N GLU A 148 12.80 0.73 -14.69
CA GLU A 148 14.13 0.13 -14.90
C GLU A 148 14.85 -0.14 -13.57
N GLN A 149 14.77 0.77 -12.59
CA GLN A 149 15.31 0.51 -11.24
C GLN A 149 14.59 -0.64 -10.56
N GLY A 150 13.27 -0.72 -10.69
CA GLY A 150 12.45 -1.80 -10.16
C GLY A 150 12.91 -3.16 -10.68
N ILE A 151 13.04 -3.33 -11.99
CA ILE A 151 13.56 -4.56 -12.61
C ILE A 151 14.97 -4.88 -12.09
N LYS A 152 15.86 -3.89 -12.01
CA LYS A 152 17.23 -4.09 -11.57
C LYS A 152 17.32 -4.55 -10.12
N VAL A 153 16.48 -4.01 -9.26
CA VAL A 153 16.51 -4.29 -7.81
C VAL A 153 15.86 -5.63 -7.53
N SER A 154 14.70 -5.93 -8.12
CA SER A 154 13.96 -7.17 -7.88
C SER A 154 14.72 -8.44 -8.28
N ARG A 155 15.71 -8.32 -9.18
CA ARG A 155 16.60 -9.43 -9.59
C ARG A 155 17.73 -9.72 -8.60
N LYS A 156 17.92 -8.90 -7.57
CA LYS A 156 18.91 -9.17 -6.52
C LYS A 156 18.42 -10.30 -5.63
N LYS A 157 19.35 -11.11 -5.13
CA LYS A 157 19.04 -12.12 -4.10
C LYS A 157 18.87 -11.42 -2.76
N GLY A 158 17.74 -11.63 -2.12
CA GLY A 158 17.37 -11.07 -0.82
C GLY A 158 16.49 -12.02 -0.04
N ILE A 159 15.73 -11.47 0.90
CA ILE A 159 14.76 -12.22 1.68
C ILE A 159 13.62 -12.63 0.75
N GLU A 160 13.30 -13.94 0.77
CA GLU A 160 12.09 -14.45 0.11
C GLU A 160 10.87 -14.08 0.95
N ASP A 161 9.97 -13.29 0.38
CA ASP A 161 8.71 -12.93 1.01
C ASP A 161 7.57 -13.68 0.29
N LYS A 162 7.02 -14.70 0.94
CA LYS A 162 5.98 -15.57 0.37
C LYS A 162 4.66 -14.84 0.13
N ASP A 163 4.42 -13.74 0.84
CA ASP A 163 3.19 -12.97 0.72
C ASP A 163 3.21 -12.00 -0.45
N ILE A 164 4.37 -11.75 -1.05
CA ILE A 164 4.52 -10.85 -2.18
C ILE A 164 4.52 -11.66 -3.48
N VAL A 165 3.44 -11.52 -4.26
CA VAL A 165 3.39 -12.04 -5.63
C VAL A 165 4.10 -11.02 -6.53
N PHE A 166 5.33 -11.35 -6.94
CA PHE A 166 6.12 -10.53 -7.83
C PHE A 166 6.04 -11.06 -9.27
N ASP A 167 5.56 -10.20 -10.17
CA ASP A 167 5.50 -10.48 -11.59
C ASP A 167 6.28 -9.41 -12.39
N GLU A 168 7.48 -9.77 -12.85
CA GLU A 168 8.35 -8.87 -13.62
C GLU A 168 7.67 -8.36 -14.91
N ARG A 169 6.68 -9.06 -15.43
CA ARG A 169 5.94 -8.67 -16.63
C ARG A 169 5.24 -7.32 -16.45
N GLN A 170 4.79 -7.00 -15.22
CA GLN A 170 4.12 -5.73 -14.94
C GLN A 170 4.98 -4.53 -15.33
N PHE A 171 6.29 -4.60 -15.11
CA PHE A 171 7.20 -3.51 -15.52
C PHE A 171 7.22 -3.34 -17.04
N TYR A 172 7.30 -4.45 -17.80
CA TYR A 172 7.31 -4.39 -19.27
C TYR A 172 6.00 -3.91 -19.84
N ILE A 173 4.87 -4.31 -19.24
CA ILE A 173 3.54 -3.82 -19.61
C ILE A 173 3.45 -2.31 -19.37
N ASN A 174 3.88 -1.82 -18.21
CA ASN A 174 3.88 -0.41 -17.88
C ASN A 174 4.79 0.40 -18.83
N MET A 175 5.96 -0.14 -19.18
CA MET A 175 6.84 0.48 -20.19
C MET A 175 6.19 0.48 -21.58
N SER A 176 5.48 -0.58 -21.96
CA SER A 176 4.70 -0.60 -23.20
C SER A 176 3.62 0.48 -23.21
N GLY A 177 2.86 0.62 -22.11
CA GLY A 177 1.84 1.65 -21.93
C GLY A 177 2.38 3.05 -22.22
N LYS A 178 3.54 3.40 -21.65
CA LYS A 178 4.21 4.67 -21.95
C LYS A 178 4.48 4.87 -23.44
N TYR A 179 4.98 3.85 -24.14
CA TYR A 179 5.26 3.96 -25.57
C TYR A 179 3.99 3.99 -26.45
N ILE A 180 2.87 3.41 -25.97
CA ILE A 180 1.55 3.59 -26.58
C ILE A 180 1.15 5.07 -26.53
N GLU A 181 1.26 5.74 -25.40
CA GLU A 181 0.95 7.17 -25.27
C GLU A 181 1.80 8.06 -26.16
N GLU A 182 3.08 7.73 -26.28
CA GLU A 182 4.00 8.42 -27.21
C GLU A 182 3.74 8.05 -28.70
N LYS A 183 2.75 7.20 -28.99
CA LYS A 183 2.46 6.66 -30.32
C LYS A 183 3.64 5.93 -30.98
N LYS A 184 4.57 5.41 -30.18
CA LYS A 184 5.73 4.62 -30.60
C LYS A 184 5.38 3.12 -30.58
N TYR A 185 4.39 2.73 -31.35
CA TYR A 185 3.75 1.42 -31.28
C TYR A 185 4.69 0.23 -31.54
N LEU A 186 5.73 0.39 -32.40
CA LEU A 186 6.74 -0.67 -32.61
C LEU A 186 7.51 -0.94 -31.32
N LYS A 187 7.92 0.11 -30.62
CA LYS A 187 8.64 -0.03 -29.37
C LYS A 187 7.75 -0.55 -28.24
N ALA A 188 6.49 -0.12 -28.20
CA ALA A 188 5.49 -0.68 -27.29
C ALA A 188 5.35 -2.19 -27.51
N LYS A 189 5.29 -2.64 -28.78
CA LYS A 189 5.22 -4.06 -29.12
C LYS A 189 6.44 -4.85 -28.62
N GLU A 190 7.65 -4.31 -28.77
CA GLU A 190 8.88 -4.96 -28.26
C GLU A 190 8.78 -5.27 -26.77
N TYR A 191 8.31 -4.31 -25.95
CA TYR A 191 8.14 -4.52 -24.51
C TYR A 191 7.01 -5.52 -24.19
N MET A 192 5.91 -5.48 -24.92
CA MET A 192 4.84 -6.49 -24.76
C MET A 192 5.30 -7.89 -25.16
N ASP A 193 6.08 -8.02 -26.23
CA ASP A 193 6.65 -9.30 -26.65
C ASP A 193 7.61 -9.86 -25.57
N ILE A 194 8.40 -9.01 -24.91
CA ILE A 194 9.23 -9.41 -23.76
C ILE A 194 8.34 -9.91 -22.61
N ALA A 195 7.28 -9.16 -22.26
CA ALA A 195 6.37 -9.53 -21.20
C ALA A 195 5.69 -10.88 -21.43
N THR A 196 5.42 -11.24 -22.69
CA THR A 196 4.70 -12.46 -23.05
C THR A 196 5.60 -13.66 -23.31
N THR A 197 6.84 -13.45 -23.83
CA THR A 197 7.77 -14.54 -24.18
C THR A 197 8.60 -15.05 -23.01
N GLN A 198 8.82 -14.25 -21.97
CA GLN A 198 9.58 -14.66 -20.78
C GLN A 198 8.73 -15.42 -19.75
N TYR A 199 7.46 -15.63 -20.03
CA TYR A 199 6.53 -16.26 -19.12
C TYR A 199 6.54 -17.80 -19.23
N ASP A 200 6.78 -18.47 -18.10
CA ASP A 200 6.89 -19.94 -18.01
C ASP A 200 5.61 -20.64 -17.48
N GLY A 201 4.46 -19.98 -17.54
CA GLY A 201 3.18 -20.55 -17.10
C GLY A 201 2.91 -20.46 -15.60
N LYS A 202 3.76 -19.78 -14.81
CA LYS A 202 3.50 -19.58 -13.39
C LYS A 202 2.30 -18.67 -13.15
N GLN A 203 1.70 -18.83 -11.98
CA GLN A 203 0.59 -18.00 -11.53
C GLN A 203 0.99 -16.52 -11.57
N THR A 204 0.13 -15.67 -12.13
CA THR A 204 0.43 -14.28 -12.45
C THR A 204 -0.64 -13.35 -11.87
N SER A 205 -0.22 -12.16 -11.46
CA SER A 205 -1.11 -11.05 -11.11
C SER A 205 -1.61 -10.28 -12.34
N VAL A 206 -1.09 -10.59 -13.54
CA VAL A 206 -1.47 -9.90 -14.78
C VAL A 206 -2.59 -10.66 -15.48
N SER A 207 -3.70 -9.98 -15.68
CA SER A 207 -4.85 -10.51 -16.43
C SER A 207 -4.51 -10.76 -17.89
N GLU A 208 -4.99 -11.87 -18.45
CA GLU A 208 -4.84 -12.15 -19.89
C GLU A 208 -5.49 -11.07 -20.76
N VAL A 209 -6.61 -10.49 -20.32
CA VAL A 209 -7.28 -9.43 -21.05
C VAL A 209 -6.47 -8.14 -21.08
N SER A 210 -5.73 -7.80 -20.04
CA SER A 210 -4.85 -6.62 -20.03
C SER A 210 -3.75 -6.72 -21.08
N ILE A 211 -3.19 -7.93 -21.24
CA ILE A 211 -2.22 -8.21 -22.31
C ILE A 211 -2.88 -8.06 -23.69
N MET A 212 -4.09 -8.62 -23.86
CA MET A 212 -4.83 -8.54 -25.13
C MET A 212 -5.25 -7.12 -25.46
N SER A 213 -5.70 -6.34 -24.48
CA SER A 213 -6.02 -4.91 -24.61
C SER A 213 -4.81 -4.11 -25.09
N ALA A 214 -3.66 -4.27 -24.44
CA ALA A 214 -2.43 -3.59 -24.85
C ALA A 214 -2.04 -3.94 -26.30
N TYR A 215 -2.11 -5.20 -26.71
CA TYR A 215 -1.87 -5.59 -28.10
C TYR A 215 -2.92 -5.02 -29.06
N ALA A 216 -4.19 -4.95 -28.66
CA ALA A 216 -5.24 -4.35 -29.49
C ALA A 216 -4.95 -2.87 -29.77
N VAL A 217 -4.55 -2.11 -28.75
CA VAL A 217 -4.14 -0.70 -28.92
C VAL A 217 -2.90 -0.58 -29.82
N ILE A 218 -1.90 -1.44 -29.63
CA ILE A 218 -0.67 -1.48 -30.43
C ILE A 218 -0.99 -1.79 -31.90
N TYR A 219 -1.73 -2.86 -32.19
CA TYR A 219 -2.07 -3.25 -33.57
C TYR A 219 -2.98 -2.23 -34.24
N SER A 220 -3.89 -1.61 -33.48
CA SER A 220 -4.70 -0.47 -33.95
C SER A 220 -3.83 0.71 -34.37
N GLY A 221 -2.79 1.03 -33.57
CA GLY A 221 -1.83 2.11 -33.87
C GLY A 221 -0.91 1.80 -35.05
N LEU A 222 -0.57 0.52 -35.25
CA LEU A 222 0.24 0.04 -36.40
C LEU A 222 -0.57 -0.14 -37.68
N GLY A 223 -1.91 -0.05 -37.64
CA GLY A 223 -2.78 -0.31 -38.81
C GLY A 223 -2.83 -1.79 -39.20
N ASN A 224 -2.50 -2.72 -38.32
CA ASN A 224 -2.51 -4.16 -38.57
C ASN A 224 -3.89 -4.75 -38.22
N GLU A 225 -4.89 -4.50 -39.08
CA GLU A 225 -6.30 -4.93 -38.88
C GLU A 225 -6.44 -6.46 -38.66
N PRO A 226 -5.75 -7.35 -39.42
CA PRO A 226 -5.88 -8.79 -39.18
C PRO A 226 -5.45 -9.23 -37.79
N ALA A 227 -4.29 -8.76 -37.31
CA ALA A 227 -3.80 -9.08 -35.96
C ALA A 227 -4.68 -8.44 -34.88
N LEU A 228 -5.18 -7.24 -35.12
CA LEU A 228 -6.13 -6.56 -34.26
C LEU A 228 -7.42 -7.36 -34.06
N TYR A 229 -8.02 -7.80 -35.17
CA TYR A 229 -9.24 -8.61 -35.13
C TYR A 229 -9.02 -9.94 -34.40
N ASP A 230 -7.93 -10.66 -34.69
CA ASP A 230 -7.60 -11.94 -34.05
C ASP A 230 -7.49 -11.80 -32.53
N ILE A 231 -6.81 -10.76 -32.03
CA ILE A 231 -6.67 -10.53 -30.59
C ILE A 231 -8.01 -10.15 -29.93
N CYS A 232 -8.83 -9.32 -30.57
CA CYS A 232 -10.15 -8.94 -30.06
C CYS A 232 -11.08 -10.16 -29.96
N VAL A 233 -11.08 -11.04 -30.96
CA VAL A 233 -11.89 -12.26 -30.95
C VAL A 233 -11.42 -13.22 -29.87
N LYS A 234 -10.11 -13.36 -29.65
CA LYS A 234 -9.58 -14.14 -28.52
C LYS A 234 -10.07 -13.62 -27.18
N ALA A 235 -10.06 -12.31 -26.97
CA ALA A 235 -10.57 -11.71 -25.75
C ALA A 235 -12.07 -11.98 -25.53
N LEU A 236 -12.89 -11.96 -26.57
CA LEU A 236 -14.32 -12.31 -26.50
C LEU A 236 -14.57 -13.79 -26.12
N HIS A 237 -13.61 -14.68 -26.33
CA HIS A 237 -13.73 -16.10 -26.02
C HIS A 237 -13.13 -16.46 -24.65
N LEU A 238 -12.66 -15.49 -23.87
CA LEU A 238 -12.22 -15.74 -22.50
C LEU A 238 -13.37 -16.29 -21.64
N PRO A 239 -13.08 -17.09 -20.60
CA PRO A 239 -14.09 -17.56 -19.66
C PRO A 239 -14.86 -16.41 -19.03
N ARG A 240 -16.16 -16.61 -18.74
CA ARG A 240 -17.00 -15.53 -18.16
C ARG A 240 -16.51 -15.02 -16.81
N GLU A 241 -15.80 -15.84 -16.06
CA GLU A 241 -15.14 -15.50 -14.81
C GLU A 241 -14.10 -14.39 -15.00
N ALA A 242 -13.39 -14.37 -16.12
CA ALA A 242 -12.41 -13.35 -16.46
C ALA A 242 -13.02 -11.94 -16.63
N TYR A 243 -14.32 -11.85 -16.97
CA TYR A 243 -15.02 -10.57 -17.08
C TYR A 243 -15.45 -9.98 -15.74
N GLY A 244 -15.38 -10.78 -14.65
CA GLY A 244 -15.79 -10.36 -13.31
C GLY A 244 -14.75 -9.52 -12.58
N GLU A 245 -13.52 -9.47 -13.08
CA GLU A 245 -12.44 -8.70 -12.47
C GLU A 245 -12.69 -7.19 -12.69
N VAL A 246 -12.88 -6.47 -11.59
CA VAL A 246 -13.13 -5.03 -11.60
C VAL A 246 -12.02 -4.26 -12.32
N GLU A 247 -10.79 -4.72 -12.17
CA GLU A 247 -9.60 -4.10 -12.75
C GLU A 247 -9.53 -4.25 -14.27
N SER A 248 -10.10 -5.32 -14.83
CA SER A 248 -10.08 -5.62 -16.26
C SER A 248 -11.16 -4.90 -17.07
N PHE A 249 -12.05 -4.15 -16.43
CA PHE A 249 -13.18 -3.51 -17.12
C PHE A 249 -12.74 -2.49 -18.19
N GLU A 250 -11.74 -1.67 -17.89
CA GLU A 250 -11.21 -0.68 -18.86
C GLU A 250 -10.49 -1.39 -20.02
N ASP A 251 -9.83 -2.52 -19.78
CA ASP A 251 -9.18 -3.32 -20.83
C ASP A 251 -10.19 -3.83 -21.86
N TYR A 252 -11.36 -4.27 -21.41
CA TYR A 252 -12.44 -4.66 -22.32
C TYR A 252 -13.01 -3.47 -23.10
N LEU A 253 -13.04 -2.27 -22.51
CA LEU A 253 -13.45 -1.07 -23.25
C LEU A 253 -12.42 -0.68 -24.32
N ASP A 254 -11.14 -0.87 -24.10
CA ASP A 254 -10.12 -0.67 -25.14
C ASP A 254 -10.31 -1.65 -26.31
N ILE A 255 -10.68 -2.91 -26.01
CA ILE A 255 -11.03 -3.90 -27.05
C ILE A 255 -12.29 -3.47 -27.78
N PHE A 256 -13.32 -2.94 -27.09
CA PHE A 256 -14.50 -2.36 -27.73
C PHE A 256 -14.13 -1.24 -28.71
N VAL A 257 -13.32 -0.28 -28.29
CA VAL A 257 -12.86 0.84 -29.16
C VAL A 257 -12.10 0.30 -30.37
N ALA A 258 -11.27 -0.73 -30.18
CA ALA A 258 -10.55 -1.39 -31.25
C ALA A 258 -11.50 -2.04 -32.30
N LEU A 259 -12.52 -2.77 -31.83
CA LEU A 259 -13.56 -3.38 -32.68
C LEU A 259 -14.37 -2.34 -33.45
N MET A 260 -14.75 -1.24 -32.78
CA MET A 260 -15.45 -0.12 -33.44
C MET A 260 -14.61 0.50 -34.56
N LYS A 261 -13.30 0.68 -34.33
CA LYS A 261 -12.38 1.23 -35.33
C LYS A 261 -12.29 0.39 -36.61
N ILE A 262 -12.29 -0.94 -36.47
CA ILE A 262 -12.29 -1.87 -37.63
C ILE A 262 -13.70 -2.25 -38.11
N LYS A 263 -14.74 -1.56 -37.59
CA LYS A 263 -16.15 -1.71 -37.99
C LYS A 263 -16.76 -3.11 -37.72
N HIS A 264 -16.24 -3.82 -36.72
CA HIS A 264 -16.81 -5.08 -36.24
C HIS A 264 -17.90 -4.82 -35.22
N ILE A 265 -19.01 -4.22 -35.67
CA ILE A 265 -20.07 -3.69 -34.78
C ILE A 265 -20.78 -4.81 -34.00
N GLY A 266 -20.96 -6.00 -34.62
CA GLY A 266 -21.62 -7.12 -33.95
C GLY A 266 -20.87 -7.64 -32.75
N GLU A 267 -19.56 -7.81 -32.86
CA GLU A 267 -18.68 -8.23 -31.80
C GLU A 267 -18.56 -7.14 -30.72
N ALA A 268 -18.53 -5.87 -31.14
CA ALA A 268 -18.54 -4.73 -30.21
C ALA A 268 -19.83 -4.68 -29.36
N GLU A 269 -21.02 -4.87 -29.99
CA GLU A 269 -22.30 -4.93 -29.27
C GLU A 269 -22.36 -6.13 -28.33
N GLN A 270 -21.86 -7.29 -28.75
CA GLN A 270 -21.76 -8.49 -27.89
C GLN A 270 -20.92 -8.23 -26.67
N LEU A 271 -19.76 -7.59 -26.80
CA LEU A 271 -18.88 -7.24 -25.68
C LEU A 271 -19.58 -6.32 -24.68
N LEU A 272 -20.24 -5.25 -25.17
CA LEU A 272 -20.96 -4.33 -24.27
C LEU A 272 -22.11 -5.01 -23.55
N HIS A 273 -22.75 -6.02 -24.15
CA HIS A 273 -23.79 -6.79 -23.47
C HIS A 273 -23.21 -7.58 -22.29
N ILE A 274 -22.05 -8.22 -22.46
CA ILE A 274 -21.35 -8.93 -21.39
C ILE A 274 -20.96 -7.95 -20.28
N LEU A 275 -20.40 -6.79 -20.63
CA LEU A 275 -20.01 -5.76 -19.65
C LEU A 275 -21.21 -5.17 -18.90
N SER A 276 -22.38 -5.11 -19.54
CA SER A 276 -23.63 -4.68 -18.89
C SER A 276 -24.03 -5.65 -17.76
N GLU A 277 -23.95 -6.97 -18.01
CA GLU A 277 -24.21 -7.98 -16.98
C GLU A 277 -23.20 -7.88 -15.80
N VAL A 278 -21.95 -7.53 -16.08
CA VAL A 278 -20.91 -7.29 -15.05
C VAL A 278 -21.25 -6.05 -14.21
N CYS A 279 -21.63 -4.95 -14.86
CA CYS A 279 -22.02 -3.71 -14.16
C CYS A 279 -23.25 -3.88 -13.27
N GLU A 280 -24.19 -4.75 -13.63
CA GLU A 280 -25.36 -5.04 -12.81
C GLU A 280 -24.99 -5.81 -11.53
N ARG A 281 -23.96 -6.68 -11.59
CA ARG A 281 -23.50 -7.46 -10.45
C ARG A 281 -22.62 -6.64 -9.50
N ASN A 282 -21.74 -5.80 -10.02
CA ASN A 282 -20.69 -5.14 -9.21
C ASN A 282 -21.06 -3.75 -8.69
N ASP A 283 -22.15 -3.14 -9.15
CA ASP A 283 -22.70 -1.82 -8.77
C ASP A 283 -21.70 -0.65 -8.73
N ILE A 284 -20.60 -0.72 -9.52
CA ILE A 284 -19.57 0.32 -9.57
C ILE A 284 -20.01 1.47 -10.45
N ILE A 285 -20.24 2.65 -9.86
CA ILE A 285 -20.78 3.82 -10.58
C ILE A 285 -19.85 4.26 -11.72
N LYS A 286 -18.53 4.23 -11.52
CA LYS A 286 -17.57 4.55 -12.59
C LYS A 286 -17.76 3.67 -13.83
N HIS A 287 -17.93 2.35 -13.64
CA HIS A 287 -18.13 1.40 -14.74
C HIS A 287 -19.44 1.66 -15.46
N LYS A 288 -20.53 2.00 -14.75
CA LYS A 288 -21.82 2.36 -15.37
C LYS A 288 -21.71 3.60 -16.24
N VAL A 289 -20.94 4.61 -15.82
CA VAL A 289 -20.66 5.80 -16.63
C VAL A 289 -19.90 5.43 -17.90
N ARG A 290 -18.80 4.67 -17.77
CA ARG A 290 -17.97 4.23 -18.90
C ARG A 290 -18.74 3.35 -19.89
N LEU A 291 -19.58 2.44 -19.37
CA LEU A 291 -20.45 1.61 -20.20
C LEU A 291 -21.47 2.45 -21.00
N CYS A 292 -22.06 3.48 -20.37
CA CYS A 292 -22.95 4.40 -21.09
C CYS A 292 -22.20 5.17 -22.20
N GLU A 293 -20.96 5.61 -21.96
CA GLU A 293 -20.11 6.27 -22.96
C GLU A 293 -19.89 5.35 -24.18
N ALA A 294 -19.57 4.08 -23.95
CA ALA A 294 -19.39 3.09 -25.01
C ALA A 294 -20.70 2.80 -25.79
N TYR A 295 -21.83 2.68 -25.10
CA TYR A 295 -23.12 2.53 -25.79
C TYR A 295 -23.53 3.77 -26.58
N ILE A 296 -23.19 4.98 -26.13
CA ILE A 296 -23.42 6.21 -26.90
C ILE A 296 -22.64 6.14 -28.20
N GLU A 297 -21.34 5.81 -28.17
CA GLU A 297 -20.52 5.65 -29.37
C GLU A 297 -21.10 4.61 -30.36
N LEU A 298 -21.52 3.45 -29.82
CA LEU A 298 -22.16 2.40 -30.63
C LEU A 298 -23.44 2.88 -31.28
N TYR A 299 -24.35 3.53 -30.55
CA TYR A 299 -25.65 3.96 -31.09
C TYR A 299 -25.55 5.19 -32.01
N GLU A 300 -24.57 6.07 -31.79
CA GLU A 300 -24.24 7.13 -32.75
C GLU A 300 -23.75 6.55 -34.07
N THR A 301 -22.83 5.57 -33.99
CA THR A 301 -22.29 4.91 -35.21
C THR A 301 -23.33 4.11 -35.95
N THR A 302 -24.26 3.46 -35.25
CA THR A 302 -25.32 2.63 -35.87
C THR A 302 -26.59 3.42 -36.23
N GLY A 303 -26.70 4.69 -35.84
CA GLY A 303 -27.86 5.54 -36.07
C GLY A 303 -29.10 5.13 -35.24
N ASN A 304 -28.93 4.43 -34.12
CA ASN A 304 -30.03 4.01 -33.27
C ASN A 304 -30.44 5.11 -32.29
N TYR A 305 -31.10 6.15 -32.80
CA TYR A 305 -31.44 7.35 -32.03
C TYR A 305 -32.37 7.08 -30.83
N LEU A 306 -33.20 6.03 -30.88
CA LEU A 306 -34.10 5.70 -29.78
C LEU A 306 -33.31 5.20 -28.56
N LYS A 307 -32.42 4.24 -28.76
CA LYS A 307 -31.53 3.74 -27.72
C LYS A 307 -30.55 4.83 -27.24
N LEU A 308 -30.02 5.62 -28.17
CA LEU A 308 -29.12 6.73 -27.91
C LEU A 308 -29.70 7.73 -26.88
N ASN A 309 -30.94 8.20 -27.11
CA ASN A 309 -31.59 9.15 -26.19
C ASN A 309 -31.78 8.57 -24.79
N LYS A 310 -32.15 7.29 -24.68
CA LYS A 310 -32.27 6.62 -23.38
C LYS A 310 -30.91 6.54 -22.65
N THR A 311 -29.87 6.16 -23.38
CA THR A 311 -28.52 6.03 -22.82
C THR A 311 -27.94 7.37 -22.35
N TYR A 312 -28.23 8.49 -23.07
CA TYR A 312 -27.83 9.82 -22.61
C TYR A 312 -28.48 10.20 -21.27
N HIS A 313 -29.74 9.81 -21.05
CA HIS A 313 -30.41 10.07 -19.77
C HIS A 313 -29.80 9.25 -18.64
N GLU A 314 -29.49 7.98 -18.89
CA GLU A 314 -28.80 7.10 -17.92
C GLU A 314 -27.40 7.61 -17.64
N TYR A 315 -26.63 7.99 -18.66
CA TYR A 315 -25.30 8.60 -18.53
C TYR A 315 -25.31 9.82 -17.62
N TYR A 316 -26.21 10.76 -17.86
CA TYR A 316 -26.32 11.97 -17.03
C TYR A 316 -26.61 11.64 -15.57
N THR A 317 -27.47 10.66 -15.33
CA THR A 317 -27.81 10.20 -13.97
C THR A 317 -26.61 9.61 -13.25
N TRP A 318 -25.88 8.71 -13.91
CA TRP A 318 -24.69 8.07 -13.33
C TRP A 318 -23.53 9.05 -13.20
N LYS A 319 -23.35 9.94 -14.15
CA LYS A 319 -22.31 11.00 -14.08
C LYS A 319 -22.48 11.90 -12.87
N LYS A 320 -23.73 12.32 -12.60
CA LYS A 320 -24.04 13.13 -11.41
C LYS A 320 -23.74 12.38 -10.11
N LYS A 321 -24.06 11.09 -10.03
CA LYS A 321 -23.71 10.26 -8.87
C LYS A 321 -22.20 10.11 -8.69
N LEU A 322 -21.46 9.86 -9.77
CA LEU A 322 -20.00 9.77 -9.76
C LEU A 322 -19.34 11.07 -9.26
N GLU A 323 -19.87 12.22 -9.67
CA GLU A 323 -19.36 13.50 -9.16
C GLU A 323 -19.63 13.71 -7.67
N GLN A 324 -20.76 13.20 -7.16
CA GLN A 324 -21.06 13.22 -5.74
C GLN A 324 -20.12 12.32 -4.94
N GLU A 325 -19.86 11.09 -5.43
CA GLU A 325 -18.88 10.19 -4.81
C GLU A 325 -17.47 10.79 -4.77
N LYS A 326 -17.02 11.39 -5.88
CA LYS A 326 -15.71 12.06 -5.93
C LYS A 326 -15.61 13.21 -4.92
N LYS A 327 -16.65 14.02 -4.78
CA LYS A 327 -16.68 15.09 -3.77
C LYS A 327 -16.61 14.54 -2.36
N GLN A 328 -17.37 13.47 -2.07
CA GLN A 328 -17.35 12.83 -0.76
C GLN A 328 -15.99 12.22 -0.45
N ALA A 329 -15.35 11.56 -1.43
CA ALA A 329 -14.00 11.01 -1.27
C ALA A 329 -12.97 12.09 -0.92
N VAL A 330 -13.02 13.26 -1.59
CA VAL A 330 -12.13 14.40 -1.27
C VAL A 330 -12.36 14.90 0.16
N ILE A 331 -13.61 15.04 0.60
CA ILE A 331 -13.93 15.47 1.97
C ILE A 331 -13.36 14.45 2.98
N THR A 332 -13.57 13.17 2.74
CA THR A 332 -13.06 12.10 3.60
C THR A 332 -11.52 12.10 3.66
N ALA A 333 -10.85 12.32 2.53
CA ALA A 333 -9.38 12.42 2.48
C ALA A 333 -8.86 13.61 3.30
N ILE A 334 -9.52 14.77 3.21
CA ILE A 334 -9.19 15.96 4.02
C ILE A 334 -9.38 15.65 5.50
N ASP A 335 -10.51 15.07 5.90
CA ASP A 335 -10.81 14.74 7.29
C ASP A 335 -9.78 13.75 7.85
N ASN A 336 -9.41 12.73 7.07
CA ASN A 336 -8.38 11.76 7.47
C ASN A 336 -7.02 12.44 7.66
N ARG A 337 -6.64 13.35 6.76
CA ARG A 337 -5.39 14.11 6.87
C ARG A 337 -5.36 14.98 8.12
N CYS A 338 -6.45 15.69 8.41
CA CYS A 338 -6.56 16.49 9.64
C CYS A 338 -6.42 15.61 10.89
N ARG A 339 -7.08 14.44 10.92
CA ARG A 339 -6.96 13.48 12.03
C ARG A 339 -5.52 12.98 12.22
N LEU A 340 -4.83 12.65 11.13
CA LEU A 340 -3.42 12.20 11.18
C LEU A 340 -2.49 13.29 11.72
N GLU A 341 -2.68 14.54 11.33
CA GLU A 341 -1.90 15.67 11.86
C GLU A 341 -2.18 15.92 13.34
N ASP A 342 -3.45 15.85 13.75
CA ASP A 342 -3.84 15.97 15.17
C ASP A 342 -3.23 14.82 16.00
N GLU A 343 -3.26 13.59 15.50
CA GLU A 343 -2.63 12.45 16.18
C GLU A 343 -1.11 12.57 16.27
N LYS A 344 -0.43 13.00 15.19
CA LYS A 344 1.03 13.28 15.21
C LYS A 344 1.36 14.33 16.28
N THR A 345 0.59 15.41 16.32
CA THR A 345 0.78 16.50 17.30
C THR A 345 0.55 16.00 18.72
N ARG A 346 -0.50 15.21 18.95
CA ARG A 346 -0.82 14.59 20.23
C ARG A 346 0.26 13.62 20.70
N ASN A 347 0.73 12.76 19.78
CA ASN A 347 1.80 11.79 20.08
C ASN A 347 3.13 12.48 20.36
N ALA A 348 3.47 13.54 19.62
CA ALA A 348 4.65 14.36 19.91
C ALA A 348 4.57 14.98 21.30
N LYS A 349 3.41 15.51 21.71
CA LYS A 349 3.18 16.06 23.03
C LYS A 349 3.29 14.98 24.12
N LEU A 350 2.61 13.83 23.94
CA LEU A 350 2.69 12.71 24.88
C LEU A 350 4.13 12.19 25.03
N THR A 351 4.89 12.14 23.94
CA THR A 351 6.30 11.73 23.99
C THR A 351 7.15 12.75 24.74
N ALA A 352 6.88 14.05 24.56
CA ALA A 352 7.56 15.11 25.31
C ALA A 352 7.23 15.04 26.80
N ASP A 353 5.94 14.91 27.14
CA ASP A 353 5.45 14.79 28.53
C ASP A 353 6.03 13.53 29.19
N ASN A 354 6.05 12.37 28.51
CA ASN A 354 6.67 11.15 29.01
C ASN A 354 8.19 11.27 29.21
N ARG A 355 8.89 12.02 28.35
CA ARG A 355 10.33 12.31 28.54
C ARG A 355 10.56 13.19 29.74
N GLU A 356 9.70 14.17 29.99
CA GLU A 356 9.78 15.06 31.16
C GLU A 356 9.51 14.27 32.45
N LEU A 357 8.42 13.51 32.50
CA LEU A 357 8.12 12.60 33.62
C LEU A 357 9.22 11.57 33.87
N SER A 358 9.83 11.01 32.81
CA SER A 358 10.96 10.09 32.95
C SER A 358 12.19 10.77 33.51
N ARG A 359 12.46 12.04 33.17
CA ARG A 359 13.56 12.82 33.74
C ARG A 359 13.34 13.09 35.22
N GLU A 360 12.14 13.50 35.60
CA GLU A 360 11.77 13.71 37.01
C GLU A 360 11.88 12.40 37.80
N SER A 361 11.49 11.28 37.25
CA SER A 361 11.58 9.95 37.84
C SER A 361 12.99 9.35 37.90
N GLU A 362 14.01 9.94 37.25
CA GLU A 362 15.38 9.42 37.20
C GLU A 362 16.31 9.99 38.28
N VAL A 363 15.89 11.06 38.90
CA VAL A 363 16.68 11.78 39.90
C VAL A 363 16.10 11.51 41.30
N ASP A 364 16.96 11.31 42.24
CA ASP A 364 16.60 11.24 43.66
C ASP A 364 16.29 12.65 44.17
N GLU A 365 15.09 12.86 44.68
CA GLU A 365 14.57 14.18 45.08
C GLU A 365 15.42 14.81 46.19
N LEU A 366 16.04 14.00 47.04
CA LEU A 366 16.82 14.48 48.18
C LEU A 366 18.24 14.92 47.79
N THR A 367 18.89 14.11 46.94
CA THR A 367 20.30 14.30 46.62
C THR A 367 20.56 14.97 45.29
N GLY A 368 19.57 15.02 44.41
CA GLY A 368 19.68 15.55 43.05
C GLY A 368 20.57 14.74 42.10
N ILE A 369 20.99 13.54 42.48
CA ILE A 369 21.74 12.62 41.64
C ILE A 369 20.82 11.57 41.03
N TYR A 370 21.31 10.85 40.03
CA TYR A 370 20.50 9.78 39.41
C TYR A 370 20.15 8.70 40.45
N ASN A 371 18.85 8.36 40.53
CA ASN A 371 18.40 7.19 41.30
C ASN A 371 18.78 5.88 40.58
N ARG A 372 18.46 4.74 41.16
CA ARG A 372 18.79 3.42 40.58
C ARG A 372 18.31 3.23 39.15
N TYR A 373 17.15 3.81 38.80
CA TYR A 373 16.58 3.72 37.46
C TYR A 373 17.37 4.60 36.49
N GLY A 374 17.64 5.85 36.83
CA GLY A 374 18.43 6.78 36.04
C GLY A 374 19.85 6.29 35.78
N ILE A 375 20.52 5.73 36.81
CA ILE A 375 21.85 5.13 36.66
C ILE A 375 21.83 3.94 35.67
N ARG A 376 20.86 3.02 35.79
CA ARG A 376 20.78 1.86 34.90
C ARG A 376 20.54 2.27 33.44
N ARG A 377 19.72 3.30 33.20
CA ARG A 377 19.46 3.82 31.84
C ARG A 377 20.73 4.44 31.28
N ARG A 378 21.35 5.34 32.03
CA ARG A 378 22.56 6.04 31.63
C ARG A 378 23.74 5.09 31.38
N PHE A 379 23.87 4.07 32.18
CA PHE A 379 24.88 3.03 31.98
C PHE A 379 24.67 2.28 30.65
N ARG A 380 23.45 1.89 30.32
CA ARG A 380 23.16 1.23 29.01
C ARG A 380 23.49 2.12 27.82
N GLU A 381 23.18 3.41 27.90
CA GLU A 381 23.52 4.37 26.86
C GLU A 381 25.03 4.48 26.65
N LEU A 382 25.76 4.68 27.76
CA LEU A 382 27.21 4.78 27.73
C LEU A 382 27.89 3.48 27.27
N TYR A 383 27.31 2.34 27.64
CA TYR A 383 27.83 1.03 27.24
C TYR A 383 27.70 0.85 25.73
N LYS A 384 26.54 1.18 25.14
CA LYS A 384 26.33 1.14 23.68
C LYS A 384 27.30 2.08 22.93
N ILE A 385 27.50 3.29 23.42
CA ILE A 385 28.45 4.24 22.82
C ILE A 385 29.88 3.67 22.88
N ALA A 386 30.29 3.15 24.05
CA ALA A 386 31.62 2.57 24.21
C ALA A 386 31.83 1.33 23.32
N GLU A 387 30.79 0.52 23.12
CA GLU A 387 30.83 -0.65 22.24
C GLU A 387 30.96 -0.24 20.75
N VAL A 388 30.26 0.79 20.31
CA VAL A 388 30.35 1.32 18.95
C VAL A 388 31.70 2.00 18.66
N ASP A 389 32.23 2.73 19.65
CA ASP A 389 33.48 3.49 19.52
C ASP A 389 34.72 2.69 19.92
N ASP A 390 34.60 1.38 20.24
CA ASP A 390 35.65 0.49 20.75
C ASP A 390 36.40 1.08 21.94
N GLN A 391 35.66 1.75 22.83
CA GLN A 391 36.21 2.41 24.03
C GLN A 391 35.94 1.58 25.29
N LYS A 392 36.81 1.78 26.32
CA LYS A 392 36.63 1.14 27.61
C LYS A 392 35.74 1.97 28.52
N LEU A 393 34.69 1.36 29.05
CA LEU A 393 33.83 1.95 30.08
C LEU A 393 34.28 1.48 31.44
N CYS A 394 34.58 2.42 32.34
CA CYS A 394 34.93 2.14 33.75
C CYS A 394 33.77 2.58 34.64
N MET A 395 33.44 1.74 35.64
CA MET A 395 32.44 2.05 36.66
C MET A 395 33.09 1.94 38.02
N ALA A 396 32.84 2.92 38.89
CA ALA A 396 33.25 2.89 40.28
C ALA A 396 32.02 2.91 41.20
N ILE A 397 32.03 2.10 42.22
CA ILE A 397 30.99 2.04 43.25
C ILE A 397 31.64 2.51 44.55
N PHE A 398 30.97 3.48 45.17
CA PHE A 398 31.40 4.01 46.47
C PHE A 398 30.34 3.69 47.52
N ASP A 399 30.76 3.29 48.70
CA ASP A 399 29.90 3.08 49.85
C ASP A 399 30.47 3.83 51.05
N ILE A 400 29.62 4.22 51.99
CA ILE A 400 30.02 4.93 53.21
C ILE A 400 30.08 3.90 54.34
N ASP A 401 31.28 3.69 54.83
CA ASP A 401 31.51 2.78 55.95
C ASP A 401 30.73 3.25 57.20
N PHE A 402 30.06 2.30 57.83
CA PHE A 402 29.28 2.53 59.07
C PHE A 402 28.09 3.54 58.87
N PHE A 403 27.58 3.77 57.66
CA PHE A 403 26.52 4.75 57.38
C PHE A 403 25.28 4.53 58.26
N LYS A 404 24.92 3.28 58.51
CA LYS A 404 23.78 2.94 59.34
C LYS A 404 24.00 3.37 60.83
N GLU A 405 25.15 3.11 61.38
CA GLU A 405 25.50 3.49 62.79
C GLU A 405 25.54 5.01 62.92
N TYR A 406 26.03 5.68 61.89
CA TYR A 406 26.08 7.14 61.87
C TYR A 406 24.65 7.76 61.79
N ASN A 407 23.73 7.21 60.98
CA ASN A 407 22.35 7.65 60.92
C ASN A 407 21.57 7.33 62.21
N ASP A 408 21.84 6.21 62.86
CA ASP A 408 21.20 5.82 64.13
C ASP A 408 21.63 6.74 65.25
N GLN A 409 22.86 7.27 65.22
CA GLN A 409 23.40 8.16 66.25
C GLN A 409 23.02 9.64 66.05
N TYR A 410 22.98 10.12 64.80
CA TYR A 410 22.80 11.55 64.48
C TYR A 410 21.49 11.87 63.81
N GLY A 411 20.65 10.86 63.50
CA GLY A 411 19.38 10.98 62.80
C GLY A 411 19.52 11.34 61.33
N HIS A 412 18.45 11.21 60.60
CA HIS A 412 18.40 11.53 59.13
C HIS A 412 18.49 13.04 58.84
N CYS A 413 18.54 13.91 59.88
CA CYS A 413 18.58 15.37 59.68
C CYS A 413 19.83 15.89 58.96
N LEU A 414 20.94 15.13 58.94
CA LEU A 414 22.17 15.57 58.26
C LEU A 414 22.13 15.42 56.73
N LEU A 415 21.22 14.64 56.20
CA LEU A 415 20.98 14.59 54.74
C LEU A 415 20.42 15.92 54.20
N TYR A 416 19.75 16.71 55.06
CA TYR A 416 19.22 18.02 54.71
C TYR A 416 20.25 19.18 54.88
N THR A 417 21.42 18.90 55.49
CA THR A 417 22.46 19.92 55.68
C THR A 417 23.63 19.81 54.72
N SER A 418 23.60 18.84 53.81
CA SER A 418 24.56 18.79 52.70
C SER A 418 24.25 19.94 51.74
N PRO A 419 25.19 20.86 51.43
CA PRO A 419 24.93 21.96 50.53
C PRO A 419 24.53 21.42 49.18
N SER A 420 23.34 21.81 48.73
CA SER A 420 22.85 21.50 47.37
C SER A 420 23.88 21.96 46.34
N PRO A 421 24.10 21.23 45.27
CA PRO A 421 24.93 21.70 44.14
C PRO A 421 24.52 23.07 43.59
N ARG A 422 23.28 23.53 43.89
CA ARG A 422 22.78 24.83 43.53
C ARG A 422 23.36 25.99 44.34
N ASP A 423 23.87 25.73 45.54
CA ASP A 423 24.42 26.77 46.41
C ASP A 423 25.88 27.15 46.10
N ARG A 424 26.53 26.44 45.15
CA ARG A 424 27.89 26.73 44.69
C ARG A 424 28.00 27.71 43.52
N SER A 425 26.90 28.25 43.03
CA SER A 425 26.91 29.22 41.89
C SER A 425 26.89 30.69 42.31
N LEU A 426 27.10 31.00 43.61
CA LEU A 426 27.11 32.40 44.11
C LEU A 426 28.33 32.66 45.02
N SER A 427 29.54 32.35 44.49
CA SER A 427 30.77 32.96 45.05
C SER A 427 31.84 33.00 43.97
#